data_7037040514b96a14a675c549bf8e74fd
#
_entry.id   7037040514b96a14a675c549bf8e74fd
#
_cell.length_a   1.000
_cell.length_b   1.000
_cell.length_c   1.000
_cell.angle_alpha   90.00
_cell.angle_beta   90.00
_cell.angle_gamma   90.00
#
_symmetry.space_group_name_H-M   'P 1'
#
loop_
_entity.id
_entity.type
_entity.pdbx_description
1 polymer ?
#
loop_
_entity_poly.entity_id
_entity_poly.type
_entity_poly.pdbx_seq_one_letter_code
_entity_poly.pdbx_strand_id
1 'polypeptide(L)'
;MKWQLLTQKRHVLGKIFTIAVLTGCTGMLCVSCNRSQDVLVTEIGVSRPNRLTPKTSKAGEFYIQGQNQHAKGNSKLAIAAYSKSISLNSQYAPAFKSRGLAYFDVGNKEGAIADYNQALRLNPNDAETYNNRGNARASLGDQQNAITDYNEAIRLANNYAEAYNNRGNARATQGDKDGALADYTQAIRIDQTYSVAYNNRGNTYAYQGYQQKAIADYNQAIRLNPNFAPALNNRGNAFAATGDKRSALQDLQRAAAILDKEGNKELYQQVMKNIEELGR
;
A
#
# COMPACT_ATOMS: atom_id res chain seq x y z
N MET A 1 14.33 0.69 20.52
CA MET A 1 12.94 0.94 20.94
C MET A 1 12.20 2.06 20.18
N LYS A 2 12.83 2.87 19.30
CA LYS A 2 12.22 4.01 18.57
C LYS A 2 11.66 3.71 17.16
N TRP A 3 11.76 2.48 16.69
CA TRP A 3 11.38 2.08 15.31
C TRP A 3 9.97 1.51 15.17
N GLN A 4 9.33 1.10 16.25
CA GLN A 4 8.00 0.48 16.21
C GLN A 4 6.85 1.45 15.91
N LEU A 5 7.05 2.76 16.11
CA LEU A 5 6.00 3.77 15.94
C LEU A 5 5.78 4.22 14.49
N LEU A 6 6.74 4.00 13.59
CA LEU A 6 6.62 4.42 12.20
C LEU A 6 5.84 3.43 11.31
N THR A 7 5.65 2.21 11.76
CA THR A 7 4.93 1.17 11.01
C THR A 7 3.41 1.17 11.23
N GLN A 8 2.93 1.76 12.32
CA GLN A 8 1.51 1.64 12.69
C GLN A 8 0.53 2.60 11.98
N LYS A 9 0.99 3.70 11.36
CA LYS A 9 0.09 4.71 10.77
C LYS A 9 0.08 4.78 9.23
N ARG A 10 0.60 3.78 8.54
CA ARG A 10 0.58 3.70 7.06
C ARG A 10 -0.80 3.44 6.43
N HIS A 11 -1.84 3.21 7.24
CA HIS A 11 -3.16 2.83 6.73
C HIS A 11 -3.94 3.93 6.01
N VAL A 12 -3.62 5.20 6.21
CA VAL A 12 -4.38 6.28 5.55
C VAL A 12 -3.88 6.53 4.12
N LEU A 13 -2.60 6.30 3.85
CA LEU A 13 -2.03 6.50 2.50
C LEU A 13 -2.19 5.28 1.58
N GLY A 14 -2.29 4.07 2.13
CA GLY A 14 -2.57 2.85 1.34
C GLY A 14 -3.95 2.83 0.69
N LYS A 15 -4.91 3.62 1.19
CA LYS A 15 -6.26 3.69 0.63
C LYS A 15 -6.36 4.39 -0.73
N ILE A 16 -5.39 5.21 -1.10
CA ILE A 16 -5.43 5.99 -2.35
C ILE A 16 -4.81 5.21 -3.53
N PHE A 17 -3.94 4.25 -3.28
CA PHE A 17 -3.21 3.56 -4.35
C PHE A 17 -3.85 2.24 -4.83
N THR A 18 -4.76 1.63 -4.09
CA THR A 18 -5.39 0.37 -4.50
C THR A 18 -6.53 0.55 -5.52
N ILE A 19 -6.96 1.78 -5.79
CA ILE A 19 -8.06 2.07 -6.74
C ILE A 19 -7.57 2.32 -8.17
N ALA A 20 -6.29 2.56 -8.40
CA ALA A 20 -5.76 2.96 -9.71
C ALA A 20 -5.36 1.81 -10.65
N VAL A 21 -5.49 0.54 -10.25
CA VAL A 21 -5.03 -0.60 -11.07
C VAL A 21 -6.16 -1.29 -11.86
N LEU A 22 -7.42 -0.83 -11.77
CA LEU A 22 -8.55 -1.51 -12.41
C LEU A 22 -9.24 -0.73 -13.54
N THR A 23 -8.62 0.30 -14.13
CA THR A 23 -9.14 0.94 -15.35
C THR A 23 -8.03 1.19 -16.37
N GLY A 24 -7.49 0.12 -16.90
CA GLY A 24 -6.72 0.12 -18.13
C GLY A 24 -7.57 -0.41 -19.27
N CYS A 25 -8.37 0.45 -19.91
CA CYS A 25 -8.81 0.25 -21.29
C CYS A 25 -9.07 1.61 -21.93
N THR A 26 -8.08 2.02 -22.70
CA THR A 26 -8.12 2.81 -23.94
C THR A 26 -9.46 3.41 -24.33
N GLY A 27 -9.52 4.71 -24.30
CA GLY A 27 -10.50 5.51 -25.01
C GLY A 27 -9.82 6.72 -25.65
N MET A 28 -9.29 6.53 -26.86
CA MET A 28 -8.80 7.61 -27.71
C MET A 28 -10.02 8.31 -28.32
N LEU A 29 -10.31 9.51 -27.85
CA LEU A 29 -11.30 10.41 -28.47
C LEU A 29 -10.70 11.05 -29.72
N CYS A 30 -11.13 10.59 -30.88
CA CYS A 30 -11.08 11.39 -32.10
C CYS A 30 -12.40 12.09 -32.31
N VAL A 31 -12.36 13.42 -32.29
CA VAL A 31 -13.48 14.30 -32.65
C VAL A 31 -13.48 14.49 -34.16
N SER A 32 -14.69 14.52 -34.69
CA SER A 32 -15.19 15.03 -35.98
C SER A 32 -15.32 14.03 -37.13
N CYS A 33 -16.54 13.77 -37.55
CA CYS A 33 -17.16 14.40 -38.69
C CYS A 33 -18.59 13.89 -38.89
N ASN A 34 -19.46 14.85 -38.93
CA ASN A 34 -20.86 14.76 -39.31
C ASN A 34 -20.98 14.45 -40.82
N ARG A 35 -21.71 13.40 -41.20
CA ARG A 35 -22.52 13.42 -42.45
C ARG A 35 -23.52 12.27 -42.47
N SER A 36 -24.76 12.66 -42.51
CA SER A 36 -25.94 11.87 -42.84
C SER A 36 -25.76 11.11 -44.15
N GLN A 37 -26.05 9.80 -44.17
CA GLN A 37 -26.63 9.13 -45.31
C GLN A 37 -27.57 8.04 -44.81
N ASP A 38 -28.86 8.26 -45.07
CA ASP A 38 -29.92 7.27 -44.96
C ASP A 38 -29.65 6.11 -45.90
N VAL A 39 -29.45 4.94 -45.33
CA VAL A 39 -29.52 3.68 -46.07
C VAL A 39 -30.64 2.86 -45.45
N LEU A 40 -31.72 2.72 -46.21
CA LEU A 40 -32.78 1.74 -45.99
C LEU A 40 -32.17 0.33 -45.88
N VAL A 41 -32.13 -0.20 -44.66
CA VAL A 41 -31.85 -1.63 -44.45
C VAL A 41 -33.16 -2.32 -44.11
N THR A 42 -33.63 -3.10 -45.04
CA THR A 42 -34.74 -4.04 -44.92
C THR A 42 -34.54 -4.91 -43.67
N GLU A 43 -35.61 -5.00 -42.85
CA GLU A 43 -35.68 -5.85 -41.68
C GLU A 43 -35.48 -7.33 -42.08
N ILE A 44 -34.27 -7.85 -41.81
CA ILE A 44 -34.08 -9.29 -41.68
C ILE A 44 -34.19 -9.53 -40.15
N GLY A 45 -35.25 -10.27 -39.74
CA GLY A 45 -35.51 -10.64 -38.39
C GLY A 45 -34.40 -11.50 -37.78
N VAL A 46 -33.33 -10.85 -37.30
CA VAL A 46 -32.35 -11.47 -36.44
C VAL A 46 -32.81 -11.25 -35.01
N SER A 47 -33.33 -12.29 -34.37
CA SER A 47 -33.56 -12.34 -32.96
C SER A 47 -32.30 -11.89 -32.26
N ARG A 48 -32.35 -10.73 -31.55
CA ARG A 48 -31.25 -10.25 -30.71
C ARG A 48 -30.90 -11.38 -29.75
N PRO A 49 -29.65 -11.86 -29.72
CA PRO A 49 -29.26 -12.80 -28.69
C PRO A 49 -29.51 -12.09 -27.35
N ASN A 50 -30.36 -12.72 -26.54
CA ASN A 50 -30.63 -12.31 -25.19
C ASN A 50 -29.26 -12.16 -24.51
N ARG A 51 -28.81 -10.94 -24.26
CA ARG A 51 -27.59 -10.67 -23.52
C ARG A 51 -27.87 -11.14 -22.10
N LEU A 52 -27.65 -12.42 -21.86
CA LEU A 52 -27.55 -12.98 -20.52
C LEU A 52 -26.36 -12.27 -19.88
N THR A 53 -26.62 -11.17 -19.19
CA THR A 53 -25.70 -10.71 -18.15
C THR A 53 -25.51 -11.92 -17.23
N PRO A 54 -24.28 -12.41 -17.03
CA PRO A 54 -24.09 -13.56 -16.15
C PRO A 54 -24.70 -13.15 -14.80
N LYS A 55 -25.76 -13.89 -14.38
CA LYS A 55 -26.36 -13.71 -13.07
C LYS A 55 -25.25 -13.94 -12.06
N THR A 56 -24.76 -12.86 -11.45
CA THR A 56 -23.84 -12.98 -10.30
C THR A 56 -24.53 -13.88 -9.27
N SER A 57 -23.80 -14.86 -8.77
CA SER A 57 -24.34 -15.70 -7.70
C SER A 57 -24.68 -14.82 -6.50
N LYS A 58 -25.65 -15.21 -5.67
CA LYS A 58 -25.95 -14.47 -4.43
C LYS A 58 -24.72 -14.20 -3.57
N ALA A 59 -23.76 -15.13 -3.54
CA ALA A 59 -22.48 -14.94 -2.87
C ALA A 59 -21.68 -13.81 -3.53
N GLY A 60 -21.66 -13.74 -4.86
CA GLY A 60 -21.00 -12.66 -5.61
C GLY A 60 -21.63 -11.28 -5.38
N GLU A 61 -22.96 -11.22 -5.25
CA GLU A 61 -23.67 -9.97 -4.95
C GLU A 61 -23.24 -9.39 -3.58
N PHE A 62 -23.19 -10.23 -2.54
CA PHE A 62 -22.69 -9.82 -1.22
C PHE A 62 -21.20 -9.49 -1.23
N TYR A 63 -20.39 -10.16 -2.04
CA TYR A 63 -19.00 -9.81 -2.22
C TYR A 63 -18.84 -8.40 -2.80
N ILE A 64 -19.58 -8.06 -3.88
CA ILE A 64 -19.59 -6.72 -4.49
C ILE A 64 -20.11 -5.68 -3.48
N GLN A 65 -21.14 -6.01 -2.72
CA GLN A 65 -21.61 -5.13 -1.64
C GLN A 65 -20.49 -4.85 -0.61
N GLY A 66 -19.74 -5.88 -0.22
CA GLY A 66 -18.60 -5.74 0.67
C GLY A 66 -17.52 -4.82 0.10
N GLN A 67 -17.15 -5.01 -1.18
CA GLN A 67 -16.19 -4.15 -1.87
C GLN A 67 -16.64 -2.68 -1.88
N ASN A 68 -17.91 -2.43 -2.18
CA ASN A 68 -18.48 -1.08 -2.19
C ASN A 68 -18.46 -0.42 -0.79
N GLN A 69 -18.74 -1.18 0.28
CA GLN A 69 -18.65 -0.67 1.65
C GLN A 69 -17.19 -0.40 2.05
N HIS A 70 -16.29 -1.29 1.66
CA HIS A 70 -14.86 -1.14 1.95
C HIS A 70 -14.28 0.10 1.26
N ALA A 71 -14.62 0.32 -0.03
CA ALA A 71 -14.20 1.51 -0.78
C ALA A 71 -14.69 2.82 -0.16
N LYS A 72 -15.85 2.80 0.52
CA LYS A 72 -16.38 3.94 1.28
C LYS A 72 -15.74 4.10 2.67
N GLY A 73 -14.80 3.24 3.05
CA GLY A 73 -14.19 3.22 4.38
C GLY A 73 -15.03 2.56 5.48
N ASN A 74 -16.16 1.95 5.12
CA ASN A 74 -17.08 1.28 6.05
C ASN A 74 -16.64 -0.18 6.31
N SER A 75 -15.42 -0.39 6.85
CA SER A 75 -14.83 -1.73 6.99
C SER A 75 -15.70 -2.70 7.82
N LYS A 76 -16.43 -2.22 8.83
CA LYS A 76 -17.35 -3.06 9.60
C LYS A 76 -18.53 -3.59 8.75
N LEU A 77 -19.11 -2.74 7.90
CA LEU A 77 -20.19 -3.16 6.98
C LEU A 77 -19.65 -4.08 5.87
N ALA A 78 -18.41 -3.83 5.42
CA ALA A 78 -17.72 -4.70 4.48
C ALA A 78 -17.53 -6.12 5.05
N ILE A 79 -17.07 -6.24 6.31
CA ILE A 79 -16.93 -7.52 7.02
C ILE A 79 -18.26 -8.27 7.06
N ALA A 80 -19.36 -7.60 7.37
CA ALA A 80 -20.69 -8.24 7.41
C ALA A 80 -21.11 -8.77 6.03
N ALA A 81 -20.90 -7.98 4.97
CA ALA A 81 -21.24 -8.37 3.60
C ALA A 81 -20.36 -9.53 3.11
N TYR A 82 -19.05 -9.48 3.33
CA TYR A 82 -18.14 -10.59 2.99
C TYR A 82 -18.48 -11.86 3.77
N SER A 83 -18.86 -11.74 5.06
CA SER A 83 -19.30 -12.88 5.88
C SER A 83 -20.54 -13.54 5.30
N LYS A 84 -21.49 -12.75 4.79
CA LYS A 84 -22.66 -13.27 4.09
C LYS A 84 -22.28 -13.96 2.78
N SER A 85 -21.35 -13.37 2.00
CA SER A 85 -20.81 -14.01 0.80
C SER A 85 -20.21 -15.40 1.13
N ILE A 86 -19.37 -15.48 2.15
CA ILE A 86 -18.70 -16.70 2.62
C ILE A 86 -19.73 -17.73 3.11
N SER A 87 -20.79 -17.32 3.82
CA SER A 87 -21.85 -18.24 4.28
C SER A 87 -22.63 -18.87 3.13
N LEU A 88 -22.69 -18.18 1.99
CA LEU A 88 -23.36 -18.67 0.77
C LEU A 88 -22.42 -19.50 -0.12
N ASN A 89 -21.12 -19.22 -0.06
CA ASN A 89 -20.07 -19.96 -0.77
C ASN A 89 -18.78 -20.00 0.05
N SER A 90 -18.59 -21.06 0.82
CA SER A 90 -17.41 -21.28 1.66
C SER A 90 -16.11 -21.56 0.88
N GLN A 91 -16.19 -21.73 -0.43
CA GLN A 91 -15.03 -21.94 -1.32
C GLN A 91 -14.64 -20.66 -2.10
N TYR A 92 -15.20 -19.52 -1.72
CA TYR A 92 -14.96 -18.26 -2.44
C TYR A 92 -13.74 -17.51 -1.86
N ALA A 93 -12.53 -17.91 -2.28
CA ALA A 93 -11.27 -17.34 -1.81
C ALA A 93 -11.22 -15.80 -1.83
N PRO A 94 -11.73 -15.08 -2.86
CA PRO A 94 -11.72 -13.62 -2.85
C PRO A 94 -12.47 -13.00 -1.67
N ALA A 95 -13.55 -13.61 -1.19
CA ALA A 95 -14.30 -13.08 -0.05
C ALA A 95 -13.52 -13.19 1.26
N PHE A 96 -12.78 -14.29 1.47
CA PHE A 96 -11.88 -14.42 2.61
C PHE A 96 -10.74 -13.39 2.54
N LYS A 97 -10.06 -13.25 1.38
CA LYS A 97 -9.01 -12.25 1.21
C LYS A 97 -9.50 -10.85 1.55
N SER A 98 -10.64 -10.45 0.99
CA SER A 98 -11.18 -9.11 1.19
C SER A 98 -11.69 -8.87 2.61
N ARG A 99 -12.26 -9.91 3.28
CA ARG A 99 -12.64 -9.81 4.68
C ARG A 99 -11.41 -9.72 5.58
N GLY A 100 -10.36 -10.47 5.29
CA GLY A 100 -9.07 -10.36 5.96
C GLY A 100 -8.51 -8.95 5.89
N LEU A 101 -8.56 -8.30 4.72
CA LEU A 101 -8.14 -6.90 4.57
C LEU A 101 -9.02 -5.97 5.41
N ALA A 102 -10.34 -6.15 5.40
CA ALA A 102 -11.25 -5.35 6.21
C ALA A 102 -11.04 -5.57 7.72
N TYR A 103 -10.71 -6.80 8.16
CA TYR A 103 -10.31 -7.07 9.54
C TYR A 103 -9.00 -6.35 9.91
N PHE A 104 -8.02 -6.36 9.01
CA PHE A 104 -6.77 -5.64 9.22
C PHE A 104 -6.99 -4.14 9.39
N ASP A 105 -7.86 -3.54 8.58
CA ASP A 105 -8.21 -2.12 8.65
C ASP A 105 -8.87 -1.71 9.97
N VAL A 106 -9.64 -2.59 10.59
CA VAL A 106 -10.25 -2.32 11.91
C VAL A 106 -9.36 -2.75 13.08
N GLY A 107 -8.12 -3.18 12.79
CA GLY A 107 -7.14 -3.57 13.81
C GLY A 107 -7.23 -5.02 14.29
N ASN A 108 -8.17 -5.83 13.78
CA ASN A 108 -8.28 -7.26 14.09
C ASN A 108 -7.30 -8.07 13.23
N LYS A 109 -6.04 -8.07 13.63
CA LYS A 109 -4.94 -8.68 12.87
C LYS A 109 -5.01 -10.21 12.89
N GLU A 110 -5.42 -10.79 13.98
CA GLU A 110 -5.59 -12.23 14.15
C GLU A 110 -6.72 -12.74 13.24
N GLY A 111 -7.86 -12.03 13.18
CA GLY A 111 -8.95 -12.32 12.26
C GLY A 111 -8.51 -12.19 10.79
N ALA A 112 -7.68 -11.21 10.48
CA ALA A 112 -7.11 -11.04 9.15
C ALA A 112 -6.22 -12.25 8.77
N ILE A 113 -5.33 -12.69 9.65
CA ILE A 113 -4.46 -13.85 9.41
C ILE A 113 -5.29 -15.12 9.22
N ALA A 114 -6.33 -15.32 10.02
CA ALA A 114 -7.22 -16.48 9.89
C ALA A 114 -7.89 -16.53 8.50
N ASP A 115 -8.40 -15.39 8.04
CA ASP A 115 -9.03 -15.27 6.73
C ASP A 115 -8.02 -15.42 5.58
N TYR A 116 -6.82 -14.83 5.68
CA TYR A 116 -5.77 -15.05 4.69
C TYR A 116 -5.31 -16.51 4.63
N ASN A 117 -5.24 -17.21 5.77
CA ASN A 117 -4.97 -18.64 5.79
C ASN A 117 -6.02 -19.43 5.01
N GLN A 118 -7.30 -19.07 5.17
CA GLN A 118 -8.38 -19.72 4.42
C GLN A 118 -8.31 -19.38 2.93
N ALA A 119 -8.08 -18.11 2.58
CA ALA A 119 -7.92 -17.69 1.20
C ALA A 119 -6.77 -18.45 0.50
N LEU A 120 -5.63 -18.61 1.18
CA LEU A 120 -4.48 -19.34 0.65
C LEU A 120 -4.67 -20.86 0.59
N ARG A 121 -5.48 -21.45 1.46
CA ARG A 121 -5.89 -22.87 1.30
C ARG A 121 -6.72 -23.08 0.03
N LEU A 122 -7.55 -22.10 -0.31
CA LEU A 122 -8.41 -22.15 -1.49
C LEU A 122 -7.68 -21.75 -2.77
N ASN A 123 -6.77 -20.80 -2.68
CA ASN A 123 -5.92 -20.34 -3.78
C ASN A 123 -4.48 -20.15 -3.30
N PRO A 124 -3.61 -21.17 -3.37
CA PRO A 124 -2.24 -21.11 -2.89
C PRO A 124 -1.31 -20.26 -3.77
N ASN A 125 -1.75 -19.76 -4.91
CA ASN A 125 -0.92 -18.98 -5.83
C ASN A 125 -1.26 -17.48 -5.83
N ASP A 126 -1.85 -16.96 -4.76
CA ASP A 126 -2.19 -15.55 -4.63
C ASP A 126 -1.07 -14.77 -3.89
N ALA A 127 -0.15 -14.19 -4.67
CA ALA A 127 0.96 -13.39 -4.15
C ALA A 127 0.51 -12.23 -3.26
N GLU A 128 -0.61 -11.58 -3.59
CA GLU A 128 -1.16 -10.47 -2.82
C GLU A 128 -1.61 -10.94 -1.43
N THR A 129 -2.28 -12.09 -1.35
CA THR A 129 -2.71 -12.64 -0.06
C THR A 129 -1.52 -13.02 0.83
N TYR A 130 -0.44 -13.56 0.28
CA TYR A 130 0.81 -13.77 1.04
C TYR A 130 1.37 -12.46 1.56
N ASN A 131 1.51 -11.44 0.71
CA ASN A 131 2.00 -10.13 1.14
C ASN A 131 1.12 -9.52 2.25
N ASN A 132 -0.19 -9.61 2.14
CA ASN A 132 -1.12 -9.08 3.14
C ASN A 132 -1.04 -9.85 4.46
N ARG A 133 -0.89 -11.19 4.43
CA ARG A 133 -0.66 -12.00 5.62
C ARG A 133 0.67 -11.67 6.29
N GLY A 134 1.72 -11.48 5.48
CA GLY A 134 3.02 -10.98 5.95
C GLY A 134 2.91 -9.64 6.67
N ASN A 135 2.14 -8.68 6.12
CA ASN A 135 1.90 -7.40 6.76
C ASN A 135 1.17 -7.54 8.11
N ALA A 136 0.19 -8.43 8.18
CA ALA A 136 -0.54 -8.71 9.43
C ALA A 136 0.40 -9.32 10.48
N ARG A 137 1.23 -10.30 10.11
CA ARG A 137 2.23 -10.93 10.99
C ARG A 137 3.28 -9.93 11.46
N ALA A 138 3.86 -9.15 10.55
CA ALA A 138 4.84 -8.11 10.89
C ALA A 138 4.27 -7.08 11.88
N SER A 139 2.99 -6.73 11.75
CA SER A 139 2.34 -5.79 12.66
C SER A 139 2.06 -6.36 14.05
N LEU A 140 2.08 -7.67 14.21
CA LEU A 140 2.06 -8.39 15.49
C LEU A 140 3.47 -8.67 16.05
N GLY A 141 4.53 -8.26 15.34
CA GLY A 141 5.92 -8.51 15.73
C GLY A 141 6.50 -9.83 15.21
N ASP A 142 5.72 -10.65 14.53
CA ASP A 142 6.16 -11.92 13.95
C ASP A 142 6.89 -11.69 12.62
N GLN A 143 8.09 -11.10 12.72
CA GLN A 143 8.90 -10.73 11.56
C GLN A 143 9.36 -11.96 10.76
N GLN A 144 9.67 -13.07 11.44
CA GLN A 144 10.19 -14.26 10.78
C GLN A 144 9.16 -14.90 9.84
N ASN A 145 7.93 -15.09 10.32
CA ASN A 145 6.87 -15.62 9.48
C ASN A 145 6.39 -14.60 8.43
N ALA A 146 6.51 -13.29 8.72
CA ALA A 146 6.26 -12.25 7.72
C ALA A 146 7.26 -12.33 6.56
N ILE A 147 8.56 -12.51 6.83
CA ILE A 147 9.59 -12.71 5.79
C ILE A 147 9.29 -13.96 4.96
N THR A 148 8.84 -15.04 5.59
CA THR A 148 8.44 -16.27 4.87
C THR A 148 7.29 -15.98 3.89
N ASP A 149 6.28 -15.24 4.33
CA ASP A 149 5.15 -14.85 3.47
C ASP A 149 5.57 -13.94 2.32
N TYR A 150 6.43 -12.94 2.58
CA TYR A 150 6.96 -12.08 1.52
C TYR A 150 7.83 -12.85 0.52
N ASN A 151 8.57 -13.87 0.98
CA ASN A 151 9.33 -14.74 0.07
C ASN A 151 8.39 -15.48 -0.89
N GLU A 152 7.25 -16.00 -0.41
CA GLU A 152 6.27 -16.65 -1.27
C GLU A 152 5.59 -15.66 -2.22
N ALA A 153 5.25 -14.45 -1.74
CA ALA A 153 4.72 -13.40 -2.59
C ALA A 153 5.67 -13.05 -3.74
N ILE A 154 6.97 -12.92 -3.45
CA ILE A 154 8.03 -12.63 -4.43
C ILE A 154 8.27 -13.81 -5.37
N ARG A 155 8.22 -15.05 -4.85
CA ARG A 155 8.35 -16.26 -5.67
C ARG A 155 7.23 -16.35 -6.71
N LEU A 156 6.00 -16.00 -6.33
CA LEU A 156 4.83 -16.00 -7.19
C LEU A 156 4.78 -14.81 -8.16
N ALA A 157 5.30 -13.66 -7.73
CA ALA A 157 5.33 -12.42 -8.50
C ALA A 157 6.68 -11.71 -8.29
N ASN A 158 7.66 -12.00 -9.13
CA ASN A 158 9.04 -11.50 -8.99
C ASN A 158 9.19 -9.98 -9.26
N ASN A 159 8.15 -9.34 -9.78
CA ASN A 159 8.07 -7.89 -10.00
C ASN A 159 7.17 -7.17 -8.97
N TYR A 160 6.97 -7.74 -7.80
CA TYR A 160 6.11 -7.17 -6.74
C TYR A 160 6.92 -6.23 -5.83
N ALA A 161 7.04 -4.97 -6.21
CA ALA A 161 7.85 -3.97 -5.51
C ALA A 161 7.49 -3.82 -4.03
N GLU A 162 6.18 -3.83 -3.70
CA GLU A 162 5.71 -3.72 -2.31
C GLU A 162 6.16 -4.91 -1.45
N ALA A 163 6.16 -6.13 -2.00
CA ALA A 163 6.60 -7.30 -1.25
C ALA A 163 8.10 -7.24 -0.92
N TYR A 164 8.93 -6.77 -1.86
CA TYR A 164 10.34 -6.48 -1.58
C TYR A 164 10.50 -5.41 -0.51
N ASN A 165 9.81 -4.28 -0.63
CA ASN A 165 9.86 -3.21 0.38
C ASN A 165 9.43 -3.71 1.76
N ASN A 166 8.37 -4.50 1.85
CA ASN A 166 7.86 -5.02 3.11
C ASN A 166 8.81 -6.05 3.73
N ARG A 167 9.42 -6.92 2.91
CA ARG A 167 10.47 -7.83 3.37
C ARG A 167 11.70 -7.06 3.86
N GLY A 168 12.11 -6.02 3.16
CA GLY A 168 13.16 -5.11 3.60
C GLY A 168 12.87 -4.48 4.96
N ASN A 169 11.63 -4.03 5.20
CA ASN A 169 11.22 -3.50 6.52
C ASN A 169 11.33 -4.58 7.63
N ALA A 170 10.89 -5.80 7.34
CA ALA A 170 10.95 -6.90 8.30
C ALA A 170 12.41 -7.29 8.61
N ARG A 171 13.28 -7.36 7.59
CA ARG A 171 14.73 -7.60 7.74
C ARG A 171 15.41 -6.51 8.54
N ALA A 172 15.14 -5.24 8.23
CA ALA A 172 15.69 -4.11 8.98
C ALA A 172 15.28 -4.16 10.46
N THR A 173 14.05 -4.58 10.76
CA THR A 173 13.57 -4.76 12.14
C THR A 173 14.30 -5.89 12.85
N GLN A 174 14.70 -6.96 12.16
CA GLN A 174 15.52 -8.05 12.69
C GLN A 174 17.02 -7.71 12.76
N GLY A 175 17.44 -6.55 12.25
CA GLY A 175 18.84 -6.13 12.23
C GLY A 175 19.61 -6.53 10.97
N ASP A 176 19.00 -7.27 10.03
CA ASP A 176 19.55 -7.57 8.71
C ASP A 176 19.47 -6.35 7.79
N LYS A 177 20.39 -5.40 7.99
CA LYS A 177 20.42 -4.14 7.25
C LYS A 177 20.85 -4.32 5.81
N ASP A 178 21.76 -5.22 5.55
CA ASP A 178 22.27 -5.45 4.20
C ASP A 178 21.21 -6.15 3.35
N GLY A 179 20.51 -7.13 3.90
CA GLY A 179 19.34 -7.73 3.26
C GLY A 179 18.21 -6.72 3.01
N ALA A 180 17.99 -5.79 3.96
CA ALA A 180 17.01 -4.72 3.79
C ALA A 180 17.39 -3.75 2.65
N LEU A 181 18.67 -3.32 2.58
CA LEU A 181 19.16 -2.47 1.49
C LEU A 181 19.02 -3.13 0.11
N ALA A 182 19.32 -4.45 0.04
CA ALA A 182 19.13 -5.21 -1.19
C ALA A 182 17.66 -5.25 -1.62
N ASP A 183 16.75 -5.49 -0.68
CA ASP A 183 15.32 -5.55 -0.94
C ASP A 183 14.74 -4.18 -1.37
N TYR A 184 15.09 -3.08 -0.69
CA TYR A 184 14.65 -1.76 -1.12
C TYR A 184 15.21 -1.37 -2.49
N THR A 185 16.47 -1.77 -2.77
CA THR A 185 17.07 -1.52 -4.09
C THR A 185 16.33 -2.29 -5.18
N GLN A 186 15.91 -3.51 -4.91
CA GLN A 186 15.10 -4.28 -5.84
C GLN A 186 13.70 -3.67 -6.02
N ALA A 187 13.04 -3.23 -4.94
CA ALA A 187 11.77 -2.53 -5.01
C ALA A 187 11.86 -1.27 -5.90
N ILE A 188 12.91 -0.47 -5.73
CA ILE A 188 13.19 0.72 -6.54
C ILE A 188 13.49 0.36 -8.00
N ARG A 189 14.19 -0.74 -8.26
CA ARG A 189 14.46 -1.21 -9.64
C ARG A 189 13.17 -1.59 -10.37
N ILE A 190 12.22 -2.20 -9.65
CA ILE A 190 10.92 -2.61 -10.19
C ILE A 190 10.03 -1.38 -10.38
N ASP A 191 9.94 -0.51 -9.38
CA ASP A 191 9.17 0.74 -9.44
C ASP A 191 10.05 1.93 -9.03
N GLN A 192 10.56 2.65 -10.04
CA GLN A 192 11.40 3.83 -9.84
C GLN A 192 10.64 5.03 -9.26
N THR A 193 9.31 4.96 -9.18
CA THR A 193 8.45 6.00 -8.59
C THR A 193 8.05 5.70 -7.14
N TYR A 194 8.53 4.59 -6.59
CA TYR A 194 8.15 4.14 -5.25
C TYR A 194 8.85 4.95 -4.15
N SER A 195 8.36 6.15 -3.85
CA SER A 195 8.93 7.09 -2.88
C SER A 195 9.16 6.48 -1.49
N VAL A 196 8.30 5.54 -1.07
CA VAL A 196 8.42 4.86 0.22
C VAL A 196 9.67 3.99 0.29
N ALA A 197 10.02 3.29 -0.79
CA ALA A 197 11.22 2.45 -0.84
C ALA A 197 12.50 3.29 -0.75
N TYR A 198 12.56 4.44 -1.43
CA TYR A 198 13.66 5.39 -1.27
C TYR A 198 13.78 5.87 0.18
N ASN A 199 12.67 6.31 0.81
CA ASN A 199 12.70 6.73 2.20
C ASN A 199 13.20 5.62 3.15
N ASN A 200 12.78 4.39 2.95
CA ASN A 200 13.17 3.27 3.81
C ASN A 200 14.64 2.89 3.62
N ARG A 201 15.13 2.92 2.36
CA ARG A 201 16.56 2.72 2.08
C ARG A 201 17.41 3.84 2.69
N GLY A 202 16.97 5.08 2.54
CA GLY A 202 17.59 6.24 3.20
C GLY A 202 17.65 6.10 4.72
N ASN A 203 16.57 5.64 5.35
CA ASN A 203 16.57 5.37 6.81
C ASN A 203 17.61 4.33 7.20
N THR A 204 17.77 3.28 6.41
CA THR A 204 18.77 2.24 6.66
C THR A 204 20.19 2.78 6.49
N TYR A 205 20.44 3.60 5.47
CA TYR A 205 21.73 4.30 5.29
C TYR A 205 22.03 5.26 6.45
N ALA A 206 21.05 6.07 6.87
CA ALA A 206 21.21 6.99 8.00
C ALA A 206 21.56 6.24 9.30
N TYR A 207 20.91 5.12 9.54
CA TYR A 207 21.20 4.27 10.69
C TYR A 207 22.62 3.66 10.66
N GLN A 208 23.15 3.37 9.47
CA GLN A 208 24.53 2.90 9.29
C GLN A 208 25.57 4.06 9.30
N GLY A 209 25.13 5.32 9.47
CA GLY A 209 26.01 6.51 9.46
C GLY A 209 26.28 7.08 8.07
N TYR A 210 25.75 6.49 6.99
CA TYR A 210 25.94 6.96 5.61
C TYR A 210 24.98 8.13 5.27
N GLN A 211 25.15 9.27 6.01
CA GLN A 211 24.22 10.39 5.93
C GLN A 211 24.05 10.96 4.51
N GLN A 212 25.12 11.04 3.71
CA GLN A 212 25.05 11.56 2.35
C GLN A 212 24.22 10.66 1.42
N LYS A 213 24.32 9.31 1.57
CA LYS A 213 23.49 8.37 0.83
C LYS A 213 22.02 8.47 1.26
N ALA A 214 21.80 8.66 2.55
CA ALA A 214 20.46 8.85 3.10
C ALA A 214 19.81 10.12 2.53
N ILE A 215 20.52 11.26 2.53
CA ILE A 215 20.04 12.52 1.97
C ILE A 215 19.71 12.36 0.47
N ALA A 216 20.54 11.65 -0.30
CA ALA A 216 20.27 11.40 -1.72
C ALA A 216 18.96 10.63 -1.92
N ASP A 217 18.71 9.60 -1.13
CA ASP A 217 17.48 8.81 -1.19
C ASP A 217 16.25 9.61 -0.74
N TYR A 218 16.37 10.41 0.33
CA TYR A 218 15.28 11.31 0.76
C TYR A 218 14.97 12.38 -0.27
N ASN A 219 15.99 12.93 -0.96
CA ASN A 219 15.79 13.86 -2.07
C ASN A 219 14.92 13.23 -3.16
N GLN A 220 15.19 11.98 -3.48
CA GLN A 220 14.40 11.25 -4.48
C GLN A 220 12.98 10.99 -4.00
N ALA A 221 12.80 10.56 -2.74
CA ALA A 221 11.50 10.35 -2.13
C ALA A 221 10.65 11.63 -2.14
N ILE A 222 11.25 12.79 -1.80
CA ILE A 222 10.60 14.09 -1.78
C ILE A 222 10.30 14.60 -3.20
N ARG A 223 11.21 14.35 -4.16
CA ARG A 223 10.97 14.69 -5.57
C ARG A 223 9.75 13.95 -6.14
N LEU A 224 9.60 12.67 -5.79
CA LEU A 224 8.49 11.83 -6.22
C LEU A 224 7.18 12.16 -5.48
N ASN A 225 7.28 12.51 -4.22
CA ASN A 225 6.15 12.95 -3.40
C ASN A 225 6.55 14.19 -2.57
N PRO A 226 6.30 15.41 -3.07
CA PRO A 226 6.69 16.65 -2.39
C PRO A 226 6.07 16.87 -1.00
N ASN A 227 4.97 16.19 -0.70
CA ASN A 227 4.29 16.29 0.59
C ASN A 227 4.52 15.05 1.49
N PHE A 228 5.59 14.29 1.21
CA PHE A 228 5.93 13.12 2.02
C PHE A 228 6.61 13.55 3.33
N ALA A 229 5.81 13.93 4.33
CA ALA A 229 6.29 14.41 5.63
C ALA A 229 7.33 13.50 6.31
N PRO A 230 7.21 12.15 6.27
CA PRO A 230 8.26 11.27 6.81
C PRO A 230 9.64 11.48 6.15
N ALA A 231 9.69 11.64 4.82
CA ALA A 231 10.97 11.84 4.12
C ALA A 231 11.57 13.22 4.43
N LEU A 232 10.73 14.27 4.53
CA LEU A 232 11.17 15.60 4.96
C LEU A 232 11.75 15.55 6.38
N ASN A 233 11.04 14.95 7.33
CA ASN A 233 11.55 14.80 8.71
C ASN A 233 12.89 14.04 8.74
N ASN A 234 12.98 12.93 7.99
CA ASN A 234 14.19 12.11 7.98
C ASN A 234 15.37 12.85 7.33
N ARG A 235 15.13 13.59 6.23
CA ARG A 235 16.18 14.42 5.59
C ARG A 235 16.60 15.57 6.51
N GLY A 236 15.67 16.22 7.18
CA GLY A 236 15.96 17.24 8.18
C GLY A 236 16.88 16.72 9.28
N ASN A 237 16.58 15.53 9.82
CA ASN A 237 17.44 14.89 10.82
C ASN A 237 18.82 14.52 10.25
N ALA A 238 18.91 14.11 8.98
CA ALA A 238 20.19 13.81 8.34
C ALA A 238 21.00 15.08 8.09
N PHE A 239 20.38 16.20 7.71
CA PHE A 239 21.04 17.50 7.62
C PHE A 239 21.55 17.98 8.99
N ALA A 240 20.75 17.83 10.05
CA ALA A 240 21.18 18.13 11.41
C ALA A 240 22.41 17.31 11.81
N ALA A 241 22.41 16.01 11.50
CA ALA A 241 23.53 15.12 11.78
C ALA A 241 24.82 15.49 10.98
N THR A 242 24.70 16.17 9.85
CA THR A 242 25.83 16.66 9.05
C THR A 242 26.20 18.12 9.35
N GLY A 243 25.52 18.77 10.29
CA GLY A 243 25.76 20.15 10.71
C GLY A 243 25.05 21.22 9.90
N ASP A 244 24.28 20.87 8.88
CA ASP A 244 23.46 21.82 8.11
C ASP A 244 22.15 22.14 8.84
N LYS A 245 22.28 22.94 9.90
CA LYS A 245 21.14 23.36 10.72
C LYS A 245 20.08 24.12 9.92
N ARG A 246 20.47 24.87 8.90
CA ARG A 246 19.53 25.68 8.11
C ARG A 246 18.61 24.78 7.28
N SER A 247 19.17 23.85 6.51
CA SER A 247 18.40 22.90 5.70
C SER A 247 17.57 21.97 6.59
N ALA A 248 18.12 21.56 7.74
CA ALA A 248 17.39 20.76 8.71
C ALA A 248 16.12 21.47 9.21
N LEU A 249 16.24 22.74 9.63
CA LEU A 249 15.09 23.51 10.11
C LEU A 249 14.03 23.70 9.03
N GLN A 250 14.42 23.99 7.80
CA GLN A 250 13.50 24.15 6.66
C GLN A 250 12.68 22.90 6.41
N ASP A 251 13.32 21.73 6.38
CA ASP A 251 12.65 20.46 6.13
C ASP A 251 11.72 20.05 7.29
N LEU A 252 12.18 20.22 8.53
CA LEU A 252 11.40 19.92 9.72
C LEU A 252 10.15 20.82 9.82
N GLN A 253 10.28 22.12 9.55
CA GLN A 253 9.14 23.05 9.54
C GLN A 253 8.13 22.67 8.47
N ARG A 254 8.59 22.29 7.28
CA ARG A 254 7.73 21.83 6.20
C ARG A 254 7.02 20.52 6.56
N ALA A 255 7.73 19.56 7.17
CA ALA A 255 7.13 18.33 7.67
C ALA A 255 6.04 18.61 8.72
N ALA A 256 6.32 19.50 9.68
CA ALA A 256 5.37 19.89 10.71
C ALA A 256 4.09 20.50 10.10
N ALA A 257 4.21 21.42 9.15
CA ALA A 257 3.07 22.06 8.48
C ALA A 257 2.18 21.05 7.74
N ILE A 258 2.78 20.03 7.09
CA ILE A 258 2.02 18.97 6.41
C ILE A 258 1.27 18.11 7.44
N LEU A 259 1.96 17.71 8.51
CA LEU A 259 1.40 16.84 9.55
C LEU A 259 0.28 17.50 10.34
N ASP A 260 0.37 18.81 10.60
CA ASP A 260 -0.68 19.59 11.23
C ASP A 260 -1.93 19.60 10.35
N LYS A 261 -1.78 19.89 9.05
CA LYS A 261 -2.87 19.85 8.07
C LYS A 261 -3.52 18.47 7.95
N GLU A 262 -2.74 17.41 8.09
CA GLU A 262 -3.22 16.01 8.05
C GLU A 262 -3.84 15.57 9.38
N GLY A 263 -3.76 16.38 10.42
CA GLY A 263 -4.22 16.06 11.79
C GLY A 263 -3.40 14.95 12.47
N ASN A 264 -2.18 14.69 12.01
CA ASN A 264 -1.29 13.67 12.59
C ASN A 264 -0.53 14.25 13.78
N LYS A 265 -1.22 14.41 14.90
CA LYS A 265 -0.70 15.08 16.11
C LYS A 265 0.54 14.41 16.69
N GLU A 266 0.63 13.08 16.67
CA GLU A 266 1.74 12.36 17.30
C GLU A 266 3.06 12.59 16.54
N LEU A 267 3.04 12.46 15.22
CA LEU A 267 4.23 12.70 14.41
C LEU A 267 4.58 14.20 14.37
N TYR A 268 3.56 15.08 14.37
CA TYR A 268 3.75 16.52 14.52
C TYR A 268 4.54 16.86 15.77
N GLN A 269 4.12 16.34 16.94
CA GLN A 269 4.83 16.60 18.21
C GLN A 269 6.27 16.09 18.18
N GLN A 270 6.51 14.93 17.55
CA GLN A 270 7.88 14.43 17.41
C GLN A 270 8.74 15.36 16.53
N VAL A 271 8.20 15.89 15.44
CA VAL A 271 8.91 16.84 14.57
C VAL A 271 9.17 18.16 15.29
N MET A 272 8.20 18.68 16.05
CA MET A 272 8.38 19.90 16.84
C MET A 272 9.49 19.74 17.89
N LYS A 273 9.58 18.57 18.52
CA LYS A 273 10.69 18.27 19.42
C LYS A 273 12.05 18.28 18.71
N ASN A 274 12.14 17.72 17.51
CA ASN A 274 13.38 17.76 16.73
C ASN A 274 13.79 19.21 16.37
N ILE A 275 12.81 20.09 16.08
CA ILE A 275 13.04 21.52 15.83
C ILE A 275 13.60 22.21 17.09
N GLU A 276 13.00 21.93 18.25
CA GLU A 276 13.47 22.52 19.53
C GLU A 276 14.88 22.06 19.88
N GLU A 277 15.20 20.77 19.71
CA GLU A 277 16.53 20.22 19.94
C GLU A 277 17.59 20.83 18.99
N LEU A 278 17.22 21.17 17.77
CA LEU A 278 18.11 21.81 16.78
C LEU A 278 18.43 23.27 17.12
N GLY A 279 17.52 23.96 17.84
CA GLY A 279 17.69 25.35 18.27
C GLY A 279 18.58 25.55 19.50
N ARG A 280 18.86 24.45 20.20
CA ARG A 280 19.78 24.44 21.36
C ARG A 280 21.21 24.22 20.93
#